data_a15ec5c71a231e0fe53dbeea841cc89c
#
_entry.id   a15ec5c71a231e0fe53dbeea841cc89c
#
_cell.length_a   1.000
_cell.length_b   1.000
_cell.length_c   1.000
_cell.angle_alpha   90.00
_cell.angle_beta   90.00
_cell.angle_gamma   90.00
#
_symmetry.space_group_name_H-M   'P 1'
#
loop_
_entity.id
_entity.type
_entity.pdbx_description
1 polymer ?
#
loop_
_entity_poly.entity_id
_entity_poly.type
_entity_poly.pdbx_seq_one_letter_code
_entity_poly.pdbx_strand_id
1 'polypeptide(L)'
;VNGQFSPEQKALYNIVLDAQIAAIEAVQIGNSYKEPHHVAVRILVQGLLDLGIMQGNLEEIIASESYRQFYMHGTGHWLGMDVHDVGSYNNGEDWRVYEEGMVVTVEPGLYIAPDDETVDAKWRGIGIRIEDDIVATANGPLNLTTKVVKTVEEIEALMAQLGVAEDRIPVGQHHR
;
A
#
# COMPACT_ATOMS: atom_id res chain seq x y z
N VAL A 1 -6.63 -13.46 1.40
CA VAL A 1 -6.51 -14.00 0.02
C VAL A 1 -7.24 -15.32 -0.04
N ASN A 2 -8.11 -15.50 -1.03
CA ASN A 2 -8.97 -16.68 -1.19
C ASN A 2 -8.44 -17.71 -2.20
N GLY A 3 -7.17 -17.63 -2.56
CA GLY A 3 -6.48 -18.57 -3.43
C GLY A 3 -6.12 -18.03 -4.80
N GLN A 4 -6.98 -17.22 -5.42
CA GLN A 4 -6.72 -16.59 -6.72
C GLN A 4 -7.24 -15.16 -6.76
N PHE A 5 -6.53 -14.31 -7.47
CA PHE A 5 -6.97 -12.94 -7.74
C PHE A 5 -7.92 -12.91 -8.95
N SER A 6 -9.02 -12.13 -8.85
CA SER A 6 -9.74 -11.74 -10.06
C SER A 6 -8.88 -10.81 -10.92
N PRO A 7 -9.22 -10.60 -12.21
CA PRO A 7 -8.49 -9.64 -13.05
C PRO A 7 -8.45 -8.23 -12.44
N GLU A 8 -9.55 -7.79 -11.81
CA GLU A 8 -9.65 -6.49 -11.17
C GLU A 8 -8.79 -6.40 -9.90
N GLN A 9 -8.84 -7.43 -9.06
CA GLN A 9 -7.99 -7.53 -7.87
C GLN A 9 -6.52 -7.53 -8.25
N LYS A 10 -6.14 -8.29 -9.29
CA LYS A 10 -4.76 -8.35 -9.79
C LYS A 10 -4.28 -7.00 -10.30
N ALA A 11 -5.10 -6.28 -11.06
CA ALA A 11 -4.77 -4.96 -11.58
C ALA A 11 -4.48 -3.96 -10.44
N LEU A 12 -5.38 -3.85 -9.45
CA LEU A 12 -5.18 -2.98 -8.29
C LEU A 12 -4.02 -3.44 -7.40
N TYR A 13 -3.86 -4.76 -7.22
CA TYR A 13 -2.79 -5.33 -6.41
C TYR A 13 -1.41 -4.95 -6.95
N ASN A 14 -1.20 -5.07 -8.27
CA ASN A 14 0.06 -4.72 -8.90
C ASN A 14 0.39 -3.22 -8.75
N ILE A 15 -0.61 -2.33 -8.85
CA ILE A 15 -0.40 -0.90 -8.61
C ILE A 15 0.06 -0.65 -7.17
N VAL A 16 -0.56 -1.31 -6.18
CA VAL A 16 -0.15 -1.18 -4.77
C VAL A 16 1.25 -1.76 -4.55
N LEU A 17 1.58 -2.89 -5.18
CA LEU A 17 2.91 -3.50 -5.09
C LEU A 17 3.99 -2.60 -5.69
N ASP A 18 3.75 -2.03 -6.86
CA ASP A 18 4.69 -1.08 -7.50
C ASP A 18 4.90 0.16 -6.63
N ALA A 19 3.82 0.68 -6.04
CA ALA A 19 3.89 1.82 -5.13
C ALA A 19 4.67 1.47 -3.86
N GLN A 20 4.50 0.27 -3.32
CA GLN A 20 5.20 -0.20 -2.12
C GLN A 20 6.69 -0.38 -2.39
N ILE A 21 7.08 -1.01 -3.48
CA ILE A 21 8.49 -1.19 -3.86
C ILE A 21 9.19 0.17 -4.02
N ALA A 22 8.58 1.10 -4.75
CA ALA A 22 9.15 2.42 -4.95
C ALA A 22 9.21 3.25 -3.65
N ALA A 23 8.21 3.12 -2.77
CA ALA A 23 8.21 3.77 -1.47
C ALA A 23 9.31 3.22 -0.55
N ILE A 24 9.58 1.91 -0.57
CA ILE A 24 10.71 1.31 0.16
C ILE A 24 12.03 1.91 -0.31
N GLU A 25 12.24 2.03 -1.63
CA GLU A 25 13.46 2.62 -2.19
C GLU A 25 13.67 4.09 -1.78
N ALA A 26 12.59 4.79 -1.42
CA ALA A 26 12.66 6.17 -0.93
C ALA A 26 13.00 6.31 0.56
N VAL A 27 13.01 5.21 1.34
CA VAL A 27 13.46 5.21 2.74
C VAL A 27 14.99 5.25 2.79
N GLN A 28 15.55 6.43 2.52
CA GLN A 28 16.99 6.65 2.48
C GLN A 28 17.42 7.70 3.50
N ILE A 29 18.60 7.51 4.10
CA ILE A 29 19.18 8.51 5.01
C ILE A 29 19.23 9.87 4.30
N GLY A 30 18.73 10.89 4.98
CA GLY A 30 18.65 12.26 4.47
C GLY A 30 17.39 12.59 3.68
N ASN A 31 16.63 11.60 3.21
CA ASN A 31 15.32 11.87 2.63
C ASN A 31 14.32 12.26 3.72
N SER A 32 13.35 13.10 3.35
CA SER A 32 12.23 13.43 4.23
C SER A 32 11.40 12.18 4.55
N TYR A 33 10.91 12.10 5.79
CA TYR A 33 9.94 11.08 6.20
C TYR A 33 8.72 10.99 5.27
N LYS A 34 8.35 12.09 4.63
CA LYS A 34 7.23 12.15 3.66
C LYS A 34 7.56 11.63 2.27
N GLU A 35 8.82 11.46 1.93
CA GLU A 35 9.22 11.08 0.57
C GLU A 35 8.62 9.74 0.13
N PRO A 36 8.63 8.65 0.92
CA PRO A 36 7.96 7.39 0.57
C PRO A 36 6.46 7.58 0.27
N HIS A 37 5.79 8.48 1.02
CA HIS A 37 4.38 8.76 0.79
C HIS A 37 4.14 9.49 -0.53
N HIS A 38 4.95 10.49 -0.86
CA HIS A 38 4.84 11.22 -2.13
C HIS A 38 5.04 10.30 -3.33
N VAL A 39 6.04 9.41 -3.24
CA VAL A 39 6.32 8.41 -4.28
C VAL A 39 5.13 7.44 -4.42
N ALA A 40 4.64 6.89 -3.32
CA ALA A 40 3.50 5.96 -3.33
C ALA A 40 2.25 6.63 -3.93
N VAL A 41 1.88 7.83 -3.47
CA VAL A 41 0.70 8.56 -3.97
C VAL A 41 0.77 8.75 -5.48
N ARG A 42 1.93 9.14 -6.01
CA ARG A 42 2.10 9.36 -7.45
C ARG A 42 1.82 8.11 -8.26
N ILE A 43 2.34 6.96 -7.83
CA ILE A 43 2.14 5.68 -8.52
C ILE A 43 0.68 5.21 -8.39
N LEU A 44 0.10 5.29 -7.19
CA LEU A 44 -1.28 4.91 -6.94
C LEU A 44 -2.25 5.74 -7.79
N VAL A 45 -2.08 7.07 -7.83
CA VAL A 45 -2.95 7.97 -8.63
C VAL A 45 -2.78 7.69 -10.12
N GLN A 46 -1.55 7.52 -10.61
CA GLN A 46 -1.32 7.18 -12.02
C GLN A 46 -2.01 5.86 -12.38
N GLY A 47 -1.87 4.83 -11.55
CA GLY A 47 -2.53 3.55 -11.77
C GLY A 47 -4.06 3.65 -11.79
N LEU A 48 -4.66 4.45 -10.91
CA LEU A 48 -6.11 4.70 -10.90
C LEU A 48 -6.59 5.46 -12.15
N LEU A 49 -5.77 6.38 -12.67
CA LEU A 49 -6.02 7.07 -13.94
C LEU A 49 -5.95 6.10 -15.12
N ASP A 50 -4.93 5.24 -15.16
CA ASP A 50 -4.73 4.27 -16.25
C ASP A 50 -5.86 3.22 -16.30
N LEU A 51 -6.42 2.85 -15.14
CA LEU A 51 -7.58 1.97 -15.05
C LEU A 51 -8.93 2.68 -15.28
N GLY A 52 -8.92 4.01 -15.43
CA GLY A 52 -10.14 4.82 -15.60
C GLY A 52 -11.02 4.91 -14.35
N ILE A 53 -10.47 4.55 -13.17
CA ILE A 53 -11.14 4.68 -11.86
C ILE A 53 -11.17 6.15 -11.44
N MET A 54 -10.09 6.88 -11.69
CA MET A 54 -10.02 8.34 -11.55
C MET A 54 -9.94 9.00 -12.93
N GLN A 55 -10.31 10.28 -12.98
CA GLN A 55 -10.21 11.11 -14.17
C GLN A 55 -9.61 12.46 -13.80
N GLY A 56 -8.86 13.07 -14.70
CA GLY A 56 -8.27 14.39 -14.51
C GLY A 56 -6.75 14.41 -14.72
N ASN A 57 -6.13 15.46 -14.22
CA ASN A 57 -4.68 15.64 -14.28
C ASN A 57 -4.01 15.11 -13.01
N LEU A 58 -2.94 14.33 -13.15
CA LEU A 58 -2.20 13.74 -12.05
C LEU A 58 -1.77 14.78 -10.99
N GLU A 59 -1.17 15.88 -11.42
CA GLU A 59 -0.66 16.90 -10.50
C GLU A 59 -1.79 17.63 -9.76
N GLU A 60 -2.93 17.87 -10.42
CA GLU A 60 -4.10 18.48 -9.81
C GLU A 60 -4.74 17.55 -8.77
N ILE A 61 -4.82 16.25 -9.05
CA ILE A 61 -5.33 15.23 -8.12
C ILE A 61 -4.43 15.15 -6.89
N ILE A 62 -3.11 15.17 -7.07
CA ILE A 62 -2.15 15.14 -5.95
C ILE A 62 -2.24 16.44 -5.14
N ALA A 63 -2.26 17.60 -5.78
CA ALA A 63 -2.32 18.90 -5.12
C ALA A 63 -3.62 19.13 -4.35
N SER A 64 -4.75 18.65 -4.86
CA SER A 64 -6.05 18.73 -4.19
C SER A 64 -6.30 17.62 -3.18
N GLU A 65 -5.41 16.64 -3.08
CA GLU A 65 -5.55 15.41 -2.28
C GLU A 65 -6.85 14.62 -2.58
N SER A 66 -7.47 14.80 -3.75
CA SER A 66 -8.72 14.10 -4.09
C SER A 66 -8.54 12.57 -4.18
N TYR A 67 -7.31 12.07 -4.30
CA TYR A 67 -6.97 10.65 -4.21
C TYR A 67 -7.34 10.04 -2.85
N ARG A 68 -7.55 10.84 -1.79
CA ARG A 68 -7.87 10.36 -0.43
C ARG A 68 -9.20 9.60 -0.37
N GLN A 69 -10.03 9.70 -1.39
CA GLN A 69 -11.19 8.81 -1.56
C GLN A 69 -10.78 7.33 -1.61
N PHE A 70 -9.61 7.01 -2.19
CA PHE A 70 -9.11 5.66 -2.38
C PHE A 70 -7.88 5.32 -1.53
N TYR A 71 -7.16 6.33 -1.06
CA TYR A 71 -5.98 6.17 -0.21
C TYR A 71 -5.94 7.25 0.88
N MET A 72 -6.52 6.95 2.03
CA MET A 72 -6.83 7.94 3.08
C MET A 72 -5.82 8.00 4.22
N HIS A 73 -4.82 7.11 4.28
CA HIS A 73 -3.84 7.06 5.37
C HIS A 73 -2.41 7.36 4.90
N GLY A 74 -1.49 7.49 5.84
CA GLY A 74 -0.07 7.62 5.56
C GLY A 74 0.53 6.32 5.04
N THR A 75 1.72 6.40 4.43
CA THR A 75 2.40 5.22 3.88
C THR A 75 3.14 4.41 4.94
N GLY A 76 3.33 4.94 6.16
CA GLY A 76 4.02 4.24 7.22
C GLY A 76 4.02 4.99 8.54
N HIS A 77 4.57 4.34 9.55
CA HIS A 77 4.76 4.86 10.92
C HIS A 77 6.06 4.32 11.51
N TRP A 78 6.52 4.94 12.62
CA TRP A 78 7.63 4.38 13.38
C TRP A 78 7.26 3.01 13.94
N LEU A 79 8.19 2.07 13.86
CA LEU A 79 8.10 0.73 14.42
C LEU A 79 9.25 0.55 15.44
N GLY A 80 8.92 0.13 16.66
CA GLY A 80 9.90 -0.06 17.72
C GLY A 80 9.41 -1.04 18.76
N MET A 81 9.45 -0.68 20.07
CA MET A 81 8.89 -1.53 21.13
C MET A 81 7.37 -1.70 20.95
N ASP A 82 6.71 -0.69 20.44
CA ASP A 82 5.30 -0.73 20.07
C ASP A 82 5.15 -0.76 18.55
N VAL A 83 4.07 -1.39 18.05
CA VAL A 83 3.75 -1.42 16.61
C VAL A 83 3.62 -0.01 16.05
N HIS A 84 2.84 0.85 16.71
CA HIS A 84 2.80 2.29 16.47
C HIS A 84 3.67 2.95 17.52
N ASP A 85 4.98 2.95 17.29
CA ASP A 85 5.92 3.42 18.29
C ASP A 85 5.89 4.94 18.41
N VAL A 86 6.26 5.39 19.61
CA VAL A 86 6.36 6.82 19.91
C VAL A 86 7.52 7.46 19.16
N GLY A 87 7.35 8.69 18.74
CA GLY A 87 8.38 9.45 18.04
C GLY A 87 7.82 10.70 17.37
N SER A 88 8.67 11.68 17.19
CA SER A 88 8.30 12.85 16.42
C SER A 88 8.47 12.57 14.93
N TYR A 89 7.46 12.91 14.13
CA TYR A 89 7.54 12.90 12.67
C TYR A 89 8.09 14.23 12.11
N ASN A 90 8.11 15.27 12.93
CA ASN A 90 8.53 16.62 12.58
C ASN A 90 9.71 17.06 13.43
N ASN A 91 10.53 17.97 12.88
CA ASN A 91 11.58 18.69 13.56
C ASN A 91 11.28 20.19 13.38
N GLY A 92 10.47 20.75 14.30
CA GLY A 92 9.91 22.08 14.13
C GLY A 92 8.80 22.12 13.06
N GLU A 93 8.94 22.98 12.06
CA GLU A 93 8.00 23.08 10.93
C GLU A 93 8.27 22.08 9.81
N ASP A 94 9.47 21.48 9.79
CA ASP A 94 9.90 20.54 8.75
C ASP A 94 9.62 19.10 9.14
N TRP A 95 9.44 18.25 8.13
CA TRP A 95 9.41 16.80 8.31
C TRP A 95 10.80 16.30 8.69
N ARG A 96 10.84 15.38 9.66
CA ARG A 96 12.07 14.71 10.04
C ARG A 96 12.67 13.98 8.85
N VAL A 97 14.00 13.95 8.74
CA VAL A 97 14.74 13.17 7.77
C VAL A 97 15.07 11.79 8.34
N TYR A 98 15.19 10.79 7.48
CA TYR A 98 15.65 9.47 7.89
C TYR A 98 17.12 9.53 8.34
N GLU A 99 17.37 8.91 9.46
CA GLU A 99 18.70 8.70 10.06
C GLU A 99 18.99 7.19 10.16
N GLU A 100 20.26 6.83 10.28
CA GLU A 100 20.65 5.42 10.37
C GLU A 100 20.02 4.72 11.58
N GLY A 101 19.48 3.52 11.36
CA GLY A 101 18.83 2.71 12.37
C GLY A 101 17.34 3.04 12.61
N MET A 102 16.76 4.05 11.95
CA MET A 102 15.32 4.28 12.03
C MET A 102 14.56 3.15 11.37
N VAL A 103 13.52 2.66 12.03
CA VAL A 103 12.64 1.58 11.56
C VAL A 103 11.24 2.13 11.32
N VAL A 104 10.71 1.84 10.13
CA VAL A 104 9.36 2.28 9.71
C VAL A 104 8.64 1.16 8.98
N THR A 105 7.31 1.17 9.03
CA THR A 105 6.49 0.42 8.09
C THR A 105 6.40 1.14 6.75
N VAL A 106 6.25 0.39 5.66
CA VAL A 106 5.90 0.91 4.33
C VAL A 106 4.70 0.12 3.84
N GLU A 107 3.52 0.75 3.90
CA GLU A 107 2.23 0.09 3.81
C GLU A 107 1.21 0.85 2.92
N PRO A 108 1.53 1.18 1.69
CA PRO A 108 0.56 1.80 0.79
C PRO A 108 -0.63 0.88 0.55
N GLY A 109 -1.77 1.47 0.18
CA GLY A 109 -2.97 0.70 -0.13
C GLY A 109 -3.94 1.44 -1.03
N LEU A 110 -4.90 0.69 -1.58
CA LEU A 110 -6.05 1.20 -2.30
C LEU A 110 -7.32 0.55 -1.76
N TYR A 111 -8.36 1.36 -1.56
CA TYR A 111 -9.63 0.94 -0.98
C TYR A 111 -10.78 1.54 -1.76
N ILE A 112 -11.61 0.69 -2.34
CA ILE A 112 -12.80 1.10 -3.08
C ILE A 112 -14.02 0.63 -2.30
N ALA A 113 -14.80 1.58 -1.80
CA ALA A 113 -15.98 1.26 -1.00
C ALA A 113 -17.00 0.43 -1.81
N PRO A 114 -17.69 -0.54 -1.18
CA PRO A 114 -18.64 -1.39 -1.89
C PRO A 114 -19.87 -0.63 -2.42
N ASP A 115 -20.18 0.51 -1.84
CA ASP A 115 -21.27 1.41 -2.15
C ASP A 115 -20.86 2.66 -2.95
N ASP A 116 -19.61 2.73 -3.41
CA ASP A 116 -19.14 3.85 -4.23
C ASP A 116 -19.71 3.77 -5.65
N GLU A 117 -20.78 4.52 -5.89
CA GLU A 117 -21.45 4.58 -7.19
C GLU A 117 -20.68 5.39 -8.24
N THR A 118 -19.64 6.11 -7.85
CA THR A 118 -18.81 6.88 -8.78
C THR A 118 -17.84 6.00 -9.56
N VAL A 119 -17.66 4.74 -9.11
CA VAL A 119 -16.75 3.75 -9.69
C VAL A 119 -17.55 2.59 -10.29
N ASP A 120 -17.05 2.02 -11.39
CA ASP A 120 -17.64 0.83 -12.00
C ASP A 120 -17.77 -0.31 -10.96
N ALA A 121 -18.91 -0.99 -10.98
CA ALA A 121 -19.25 -2.04 -10.01
C ALA A 121 -18.20 -3.15 -9.88
N LYS A 122 -17.44 -3.43 -10.95
CA LYS A 122 -16.38 -4.46 -10.94
C LYS A 122 -15.22 -4.15 -9.98
N TRP A 123 -15.01 -2.87 -9.61
CA TRP A 123 -13.95 -2.44 -8.71
C TRP A 123 -14.40 -2.34 -7.24
N ARG A 124 -15.72 -2.27 -7.01
CA ARG A 124 -16.27 -1.99 -5.68
C ARG A 124 -15.98 -3.11 -4.69
N GLY A 125 -15.71 -2.73 -3.45
CA GLY A 125 -15.41 -3.66 -2.35
C GLY A 125 -14.00 -4.25 -2.38
N ILE A 126 -13.12 -3.81 -3.28
CA ILE A 126 -11.73 -4.25 -3.29
C ILE A 126 -10.92 -3.34 -2.38
N GLY A 127 -10.24 -3.93 -1.39
CA GLY A 127 -9.28 -3.26 -0.51
C GLY A 127 -7.97 -4.04 -0.48
N ILE A 128 -6.86 -3.35 -0.72
CA ILE A 128 -5.52 -3.93 -0.79
C ILE A 128 -4.55 -3.06 -0.01
N ARG A 129 -3.75 -3.68 0.85
CA ARG A 129 -2.59 -3.11 1.51
C ARG A 129 -1.44 -4.11 1.43
N ILE A 130 -0.25 -3.63 1.11
CA ILE A 130 0.98 -4.44 1.11
C ILE A 130 1.97 -3.71 2.01
N GLU A 131 2.52 -4.43 2.99
CA GLU A 131 3.33 -3.86 4.06
C GLU A 131 4.65 -4.60 4.23
N ASP A 132 5.70 -3.84 4.46
CA ASP A 132 7.01 -4.30 4.91
C ASP A 132 7.56 -3.41 6.01
N ASP A 133 8.46 -3.99 6.83
CA ASP A 133 9.23 -3.31 7.87
C ASP A 133 10.61 -2.97 7.33
N ILE A 134 10.94 -1.69 7.35
CA ILE A 134 12.15 -1.17 6.69
C ILE A 134 13.05 -0.44 7.69
N VAL A 135 14.35 -0.77 7.66
CA VAL A 135 15.38 -0.04 8.39
C VAL A 135 16.13 0.87 7.43
N ALA A 136 16.23 2.15 7.77
CA ALA A 136 17.13 3.07 7.06
C ALA A 136 18.59 2.76 7.40
N THR A 137 19.42 2.43 6.42
CA THR A 137 20.86 2.12 6.61
C THR A 137 21.73 2.92 5.67
N ALA A 138 23.03 3.01 5.99
CA ALA A 138 24.01 3.66 5.12
C ALA A 138 24.13 3.03 3.71
N ASN A 139 23.70 1.78 3.54
CA ASN A 139 23.71 1.07 2.27
C ASN A 139 22.32 1.06 1.56
N GLY A 140 21.40 1.90 2.01
CA GLY A 140 20.02 1.95 1.54
C GLY A 140 19.04 1.24 2.49
N PRO A 141 17.76 1.14 2.10
CA PRO A 141 16.73 0.51 2.92
C PRO A 141 16.99 -0.99 3.09
N LEU A 142 16.93 -1.47 4.32
CA LEU A 142 16.98 -2.90 4.65
C LEU A 142 15.57 -3.38 4.96
N ASN A 143 15.03 -4.24 4.11
CA ASN A 143 13.73 -4.86 4.32
C ASN A 143 13.85 -6.07 5.27
N LEU A 144 13.18 -6.02 6.43
CA LEU A 144 13.20 -7.08 7.44
C LEU A 144 12.22 -8.22 7.13
N THR A 145 11.25 -7.99 6.25
CA THR A 145 10.13 -8.90 5.94
C THR A 145 10.22 -9.52 4.54
N THR A 146 11.42 -9.59 3.95
CA THR A 146 11.66 -10.11 2.59
C THR A 146 11.18 -11.54 2.35
N LYS A 147 10.96 -12.32 3.41
CA LYS A 147 10.50 -13.74 3.31
C LYS A 147 9.00 -13.84 3.04
N VAL A 148 8.25 -12.75 3.21
CA VAL A 148 6.82 -12.73 2.92
C VAL A 148 6.62 -12.60 1.42
N VAL A 149 5.94 -13.57 0.81
CA VAL A 149 5.62 -13.54 -0.62
C VAL A 149 4.67 -12.38 -0.93
N LYS A 150 4.93 -11.67 -2.02
CA LYS A 150 4.19 -10.46 -2.38
C LYS A 150 3.73 -10.40 -3.83
N THR A 151 4.39 -11.09 -4.75
CA THR A 151 3.89 -11.11 -6.13
C THR A 151 2.61 -11.94 -6.23
N VAL A 152 1.75 -11.59 -7.17
CA VAL A 152 0.50 -12.32 -7.42
C VAL A 152 0.79 -13.80 -7.66
N GLU A 153 1.80 -14.09 -8.46
CA GLU A 153 2.22 -15.44 -8.85
C GLU A 153 2.68 -16.27 -7.64
N GLU A 154 3.49 -15.68 -6.75
CA GLU A 154 3.97 -16.35 -5.53
C GLU A 154 2.81 -16.62 -4.56
N ILE A 155 1.91 -15.65 -4.39
CA ILE A 155 0.74 -15.79 -3.51
C ILE A 155 -0.19 -16.89 -4.02
N GLU A 156 -0.54 -16.87 -5.32
CA GLU A 156 -1.39 -17.89 -5.92
C GLU A 156 -0.75 -19.29 -5.83
N ALA A 157 0.56 -19.39 -6.07
CA ALA A 157 1.30 -20.64 -5.95
C ALA A 157 1.32 -21.17 -4.50
N LEU A 158 1.55 -20.29 -3.51
CA LEU A 158 1.53 -20.65 -2.09
C LEU A 158 0.13 -21.12 -1.66
N MET A 159 -0.92 -20.42 -2.07
CA MET A 159 -2.29 -20.77 -1.75
C MET A 159 -2.72 -22.09 -2.36
N ALA A 160 -2.28 -22.39 -3.58
CA ALA A 160 -2.52 -23.70 -4.23
C ALA A 160 -1.85 -24.84 -3.47
N GLN A 161 -0.62 -24.64 -2.95
CA GLN A 161 0.09 -25.64 -2.15
C GLN A 161 -0.64 -25.94 -0.81
N LEU A 162 -1.30 -24.93 -0.24
CA LEU A 162 -2.04 -25.06 1.03
C LEU A 162 -3.44 -25.67 0.86
N GLY A 163 -3.88 -25.97 -0.36
CA GLY A 163 -5.20 -26.51 -0.65
C GLY A 163 -6.36 -25.55 -0.47
N VAL A 164 -6.08 -24.25 -0.31
CA VAL A 164 -7.11 -23.23 -0.04
C VAL A 164 -7.87 -22.82 -1.31
N ALA A 165 -7.41 -23.26 -2.47
CA ALA A 165 -7.99 -22.87 -3.77
C ALA A 165 -9.38 -23.50 -4.03
N GLU A 166 -9.79 -24.54 -3.31
CA GLU A 166 -11.02 -25.30 -3.60
C GLU A 166 -12.16 -25.10 -2.60
N ASP A 167 -11.89 -24.66 -1.37
CA ASP A 167 -12.94 -24.46 -0.37
C ASP A 167 -13.31 -22.97 -0.25
N ARG A 168 -14.28 -22.52 -1.06
CA ARG A 168 -14.96 -21.25 -0.84
C ARG A 168 -15.68 -21.33 0.49
N ILE A 169 -15.17 -20.64 1.51
CA ILE A 169 -15.96 -20.38 2.72
C ILE A 169 -17.21 -19.60 2.27
N PRO A 170 -18.42 -20.15 2.40
CA PRO A 170 -19.62 -19.41 2.05
C PRO A 170 -19.68 -18.18 2.95
N VAL A 171 -19.77 -17.00 2.34
CA VAL A 171 -20.04 -15.74 3.05
C VAL A 171 -21.32 -15.95 3.83
N GLY A 172 -21.19 -16.00 5.16
CA GLY A 172 -22.31 -16.29 6.07
C GLY A 172 -23.46 -15.31 5.80
N GLN A 173 -24.64 -15.85 5.54
CA GLN A 173 -25.87 -15.10 5.58
C GLN A 173 -26.03 -14.55 7.00
N HIS A 174 -25.82 -13.24 7.16
CA HIS A 174 -26.24 -12.56 8.37
C HIS A 174 -27.78 -12.65 8.45
N HIS A 175 -28.26 -13.58 9.25
CA HIS A 175 -29.65 -13.53 9.69
C HIS A 175 -29.82 -12.26 10.56
N ARG A 176 -30.91 -11.57 10.27
CA ARG A 176 -31.45 -10.34 10.87
C ARG A 176 -31.53 -10.38 12.40
#